data_ef08131e82a18c6caba97dc59dbc0fd0
#
_entry.id   ef08131e82a18c6caba97dc59dbc0fd0
#
_cell.length_a   1.000
_cell.length_b   1.000
_cell.length_c   1.000
_cell.angle_alpha   90.00
_cell.angle_beta   90.00
_cell.angle_gamma   90.00
#
_symmetry.space_group_name_H-M   'P 1'
#
loop_
_entity.id
_entity.type
_entity.pdbx_description
1 polymer ?
#
loop_
_entity_poly.entity_id
_entity_poly.type
_entity_poly.pdbx_seq_one_letter_code
_entity_poly.pdbx_strand_id
1 'polypeptide(L)'
;PTSLSGSQLGYCSFGYQMQLSQVFGRFAVNALGMDSALEEQVTQEFLIDLVLHEVGHTLGFAHNFASSHMLGLDESYDADAVSRSGLYASVMDYTDIHIAPPGREHTKFFTTQPGPYDDWIVNYSYSAGSGDATVEAQRLAGIAARSTEPALLFGTDDHVMARTGWAMDPRVLMYDL
;
A
#
# COMPACT_ATOMS: atom_id res chain seq x y z
N PRO A 1 -37.06 11.32 3.12
CA PRO A 1 -35.95 11.60 2.25
C PRO A 1 -34.95 12.40 3.05
N THR A 2 -34.01 11.71 3.66
CA THR A 2 -32.88 12.33 4.36
C THR A 2 -31.85 12.72 3.33
N SER A 3 -31.64 14.03 3.17
CA SER A 3 -30.57 14.60 2.39
C SER A 3 -29.23 14.08 2.91
N LEU A 4 -28.50 13.34 2.08
CA LEU A 4 -27.11 13.06 2.31
C LEU A 4 -26.39 14.42 2.28
N SER A 5 -25.92 14.87 3.44
CA SER A 5 -25.09 16.06 3.55
C SER A 5 -23.81 15.82 2.76
N GLY A 6 -23.43 16.76 1.90
CA GLY A 6 -22.30 16.68 0.96
C GLY A 6 -20.89 16.67 1.58
N SER A 7 -20.72 16.06 2.76
CA SER A 7 -19.45 15.98 3.49
C SER A 7 -18.80 14.60 3.48
N GLN A 8 -19.22 13.71 2.57
CA GLN A 8 -18.65 12.36 2.42
C GLN A 8 -18.10 12.11 1.01
N LEU A 9 -17.51 13.10 0.38
CA LEU A 9 -16.47 12.84 -0.57
C LEU A 9 -15.22 12.56 0.25
N GLY A 10 -14.90 11.28 0.45
CA GLY A 10 -13.67 10.87 1.13
C GLY A 10 -12.49 11.39 0.33
N TYR A 11 -11.92 12.50 0.74
CA TYR A 11 -10.63 12.92 0.23
C TYR A 11 -9.58 11.95 0.77
N CYS A 12 -8.72 11.46 -0.10
CA CYS A 12 -7.56 10.70 0.30
C CYS A 12 -6.69 11.58 1.23
N SER A 13 -6.52 11.19 2.48
CA SER A 13 -5.68 11.89 3.45
C SER A 13 -4.23 11.44 3.41
N PHE A 14 -3.89 10.49 2.55
CA PHE A 14 -2.58 9.86 2.46
C PHE A 14 -1.44 10.88 2.33
N GLY A 15 -1.59 11.87 1.43
CA GLY A 15 -0.58 12.92 1.27
C GLY A 15 -0.28 13.69 2.56
N TYR A 16 -1.27 13.93 3.41
CA TYR A 16 -1.05 14.61 4.70
C TYR A 16 -0.31 13.70 5.69
N GLN A 17 -0.73 12.46 5.83
CA GLN A 17 -0.05 11.50 6.69
C GLN A 17 1.38 11.25 6.26
N MET A 18 1.60 11.05 4.97
CA MET A 18 2.92 10.89 4.38
C MET A 18 3.84 12.09 4.66
N GLN A 19 3.32 13.32 4.68
CA GLN A 19 4.10 14.49 5.08
C GLN A 19 4.57 14.40 6.54
N LEU A 20 3.71 13.95 7.44
CA LEU A 20 4.09 13.75 8.84
C LEU A 20 5.12 12.63 8.98
N SER A 21 4.92 11.51 8.32
CA SER A 21 5.88 10.39 8.29
C SER A 21 7.23 10.80 7.72
N GLN A 22 7.25 11.61 6.66
CA GLN A 22 8.49 12.13 6.07
C GLN A 22 9.24 13.05 7.04
N VAL A 23 8.53 13.97 7.72
CA VAL A 23 9.14 14.86 8.72
C VAL A 23 9.70 14.04 9.89
N PHE A 24 8.94 13.08 10.39
CA PHE A 24 9.37 12.18 11.44
C PHE A 24 10.60 11.35 11.01
N GLY A 25 10.58 10.82 9.80
CA GLY A 25 11.67 10.00 9.25
C GLY A 25 12.98 10.78 9.15
N ARG A 26 12.94 12.02 8.65
CA ARG A 26 14.12 12.89 8.61
C ARG A 26 14.65 13.20 10.01
N PHE A 27 13.75 13.46 10.96
CA PHE A 27 14.14 13.66 12.35
C PHE A 27 14.78 12.39 12.95
N ALA A 28 14.20 11.23 12.70
CA ALA A 28 14.71 9.95 13.20
C ALA A 28 16.09 9.61 12.60
N VAL A 29 16.25 9.78 11.27
CA VAL A 29 17.54 9.59 10.58
C VAL A 29 18.63 10.46 11.21
N ASN A 30 18.32 11.74 11.46
CA ASN A 30 19.25 12.68 12.09
C ASN A 30 19.55 12.29 13.54
N ALA A 31 18.53 11.96 14.34
CA ALA A 31 18.67 11.59 15.77
C ALA A 31 19.45 10.28 15.96
N LEU A 32 19.36 9.35 15.01
CA LEU A 32 20.13 8.11 15.01
C LEU A 32 21.56 8.27 14.46
N GLY A 33 21.94 9.49 14.05
CA GLY A 33 23.27 9.79 13.50
C GLY A 33 23.52 9.10 12.15
N MET A 34 22.47 8.84 11.38
CA MET A 34 22.58 8.26 10.03
C MET A 34 23.10 9.29 9.04
N ASP A 35 23.66 8.83 7.92
CA ASP A 35 24.22 9.70 6.88
C ASP A 35 23.16 10.67 6.33
N SER A 36 23.58 11.92 6.06
CA SER A 36 22.71 12.94 5.43
C SER A 36 22.19 12.53 4.04
N ALA A 37 22.86 11.63 3.33
CA ALA A 37 22.38 11.04 2.10
C ALA A 37 21.04 10.30 2.30
N LEU A 38 20.81 9.72 3.47
CA LEU A 38 19.57 9.04 3.81
C LEU A 38 18.40 10.02 4.00
N GLU A 39 18.64 11.27 4.40
CA GLU A 39 17.58 12.29 4.46
C GLU A 39 17.03 12.60 3.06
N GLU A 40 17.91 12.65 2.06
CA GLU A 40 17.48 12.84 0.66
C GLU A 40 16.72 11.62 0.16
N GLN A 41 17.19 10.40 0.49
CA GLN A 41 16.50 9.15 0.15
C GLN A 41 15.10 9.09 0.76
N VAL A 42 14.92 9.47 2.03
CA VAL A 42 13.58 9.59 2.67
C VAL A 42 12.65 10.45 1.81
N THR A 43 13.14 11.61 1.36
CA THR A 43 12.32 12.54 0.57
C THR A 43 12.00 11.98 -0.81
N GLN A 44 12.97 11.36 -1.48
CA GLN A 44 12.78 10.78 -2.82
C GLN A 44 11.80 9.60 -2.77
N GLU A 45 11.99 8.66 -1.84
CA GLU A 45 11.12 7.50 -1.70
C GLU A 45 9.69 7.90 -1.28
N PHE A 46 9.56 8.90 -0.39
CA PHE A 46 8.28 9.52 -0.06
C PHE A 46 7.53 10.02 -1.30
N LEU A 47 8.21 10.79 -2.18
CA LEU A 47 7.57 11.33 -3.38
C LEU A 47 7.19 10.23 -4.38
N ILE A 48 8.01 9.20 -4.49
CA ILE A 48 7.71 8.04 -5.37
C ILE A 48 6.46 7.32 -4.86
N ASP A 49 6.40 7.01 -3.57
CA ASP A 49 5.26 6.32 -2.95
C ASP A 49 3.97 7.12 -3.14
N LEU A 50 3.99 8.40 -2.79
CA LEU A 50 2.84 9.30 -2.98
C LEU A 50 2.35 9.31 -4.44
N VAL A 51 3.26 9.44 -5.40
CA VAL A 51 2.88 9.47 -6.82
C VAL A 51 2.31 8.12 -7.27
N LEU A 52 2.91 7.01 -6.86
CA LEU A 52 2.40 5.67 -7.18
C LEU A 52 1.00 5.47 -6.62
N HIS A 53 0.75 5.87 -5.38
CA HIS A 53 -0.56 5.81 -4.74
C HIS A 53 -1.62 6.62 -5.49
N GLU A 54 -1.34 7.88 -5.76
CA GLU A 54 -2.28 8.77 -6.48
C GLU A 54 -2.53 8.30 -7.93
N VAL A 55 -1.52 7.74 -8.60
CA VAL A 55 -1.71 7.10 -9.91
C VAL A 55 -2.63 5.88 -9.79
N GLY A 56 -2.50 5.06 -8.75
CA GLY A 56 -3.41 3.96 -8.48
C GLY A 56 -4.87 4.41 -8.41
N HIS A 57 -5.15 5.53 -7.72
CA HIS A 57 -6.50 6.14 -7.72
C HIS A 57 -6.96 6.58 -9.10
N THR A 58 -6.08 7.11 -9.94
CA THR A 58 -6.46 7.49 -11.32
C THR A 58 -6.79 6.27 -12.18
N LEU A 59 -6.26 5.10 -11.84
CA LEU A 59 -6.61 3.81 -12.45
C LEU A 59 -7.89 3.20 -11.87
N GLY A 60 -8.51 3.84 -10.87
CA GLY A 60 -9.76 3.39 -10.25
C GLY A 60 -9.57 2.38 -9.12
N PHE A 61 -8.37 2.25 -8.56
CA PHE A 61 -8.11 1.36 -7.45
C PHE A 61 -8.49 2.01 -6.12
N ALA A 62 -9.12 1.21 -5.24
CA ALA A 62 -9.41 1.57 -3.86
C ALA A 62 -8.20 1.27 -2.98
N HIS A 63 -8.18 1.87 -1.77
CA HIS A 63 -7.19 1.54 -0.75
C HIS A 63 -7.13 0.04 -0.46
N ASN A 64 -5.94 -0.47 -0.17
CA ASN A 64 -5.72 -1.84 0.26
C ASN A 64 -4.89 -1.91 1.54
N PHE A 65 -5.52 -1.71 2.69
CA PHE A 65 -4.90 -1.71 4.02
C PHE A 65 -4.44 -3.11 4.50
N ALA A 66 -4.63 -4.15 3.69
CA ALA A 66 -4.11 -5.48 3.99
C ALA A 66 -2.73 -5.75 3.39
N SER A 67 -2.18 -4.82 2.62
CA SER A 67 -0.94 -5.02 1.86
C SER A 67 0.30 -5.11 2.74
N SER A 68 0.30 -4.47 3.90
CA SER A 68 1.38 -4.48 4.89
C SER A 68 1.59 -5.84 5.56
N HIS A 69 0.68 -6.80 5.35
CA HIS A 69 0.82 -8.17 5.85
C HIS A 69 1.70 -9.08 4.96
N MET A 70 2.16 -8.60 3.81
CA MET A 70 2.89 -9.42 2.83
C MET A 70 4.22 -9.96 3.37
N LEU A 71 5.03 -9.10 3.94
CA LEU A 71 6.33 -9.46 4.49
C LEU A 71 6.29 -9.55 6.01
N GLY A 72 6.95 -10.56 6.56
CA GLY A 72 7.26 -10.58 7.99
C GLY A 72 8.30 -9.54 8.36
N LEU A 73 8.39 -9.21 9.65
CA LEU A 73 9.30 -8.17 10.15
C LEU A 73 10.76 -8.40 9.71
N ASP A 74 11.23 -9.64 9.75
CA ASP A 74 12.62 -9.93 9.35
C ASP A 74 12.82 -9.83 7.82
N GLU A 75 11.80 -10.20 7.04
CA GLU A 75 11.84 -10.11 5.58
C GLU A 75 11.80 -8.68 5.07
N SER A 76 11.14 -7.77 5.78
CA SER A 76 11.11 -6.34 5.41
C SER A 76 12.48 -5.65 5.52
N TYR A 77 13.42 -6.27 6.24
CA TYR A 77 14.82 -5.83 6.33
C TYR A 77 15.77 -6.69 5.47
N ASP A 78 15.23 -7.58 4.63
CA ASP A 78 16.00 -8.35 3.65
C ASP A 78 15.95 -7.62 2.30
N ALA A 79 17.10 -7.10 1.86
CA ALA A 79 17.20 -6.32 0.63
C ALA A 79 16.79 -7.13 -0.62
N ASP A 80 17.10 -8.43 -0.64
CA ASP A 80 16.71 -9.30 -1.75
C ASP A 80 15.20 -9.56 -1.76
N ALA A 81 14.58 -9.75 -0.60
CA ALA A 81 13.13 -9.92 -0.50
C ALA A 81 12.41 -8.64 -0.96
N VAL A 82 12.79 -7.49 -0.41
CA VAL A 82 12.20 -6.18 -0.77
C VAL A 82 12.42 -5.83 -2.24
N SER A 83 13.58 -6.16 -2.81
CA SER A 83 13.85 -5.93 -4.24
C SER A 83 12.96 -6.76 -5.15
N ARG A 84 12.63 -7.99 -4.75
CA ARG A 84 11.80 -8.90 -5.56
C ARG A 84 10.31 -8.59 -5.52
N SER A 85 9.78 -8.25 -4.35
CA SER A 85 8.33 -8.18 -4.13
C SER A 85 7.82 -6.78 -3.76
N GLY A 86 8.70 -5.80 -3.60
CA GLY A 86 8.36 -4.54 -2.96
C GLY A 86 8.35 -4.67 -1.44
N LEU A 87 8.21 -3.54 -0.76
CA LEU A 87 8.09 -3.49 0.70
C LEU A 87 6.71 -3.95 1.17
N TYR A 88 5.68 -3.62 0.41
CA TYR A 88 4.28 -3.95 0.65
C TYR A 88 3.63 -4.57 -0.60
N ALA A 89 2.51 -5.27 -0.42
CA ALA A 89 1.81 -5.92 -1.52
C ALA A 89 1.15 -4.94 -2.49
N SER A 90 0.86 -3.73 -2.05
CA SER A 90 0.19 -2.69 -2.86
C SER A 90 0.64 -1.29 -2.46
N VAL A 91 0.75 -0.42 -3.46
CA VAL A 91 0.92 1.02 -3.30
C VAL A 91 -0.34 1.72 -2.77
N MET A 92 -1.46 1.00 -2.67
CA MET A 92 -2.75 1.54 -2.22
C MET A 92 -2.97 1.44 -0.71
N ASP A 93 -1.93 1.12 0.06
CA ASP A 93 -1.95 1.13 1.52
C ASP A 93 -1.56 2.52 2.07
N TYR A 94 -1.93 2.80 3.31
CA TYR A 94 -1.46 3.93 4.09
C TYR A 94 -0.38 3.45 5.05
N THR A 95 0.84 3.38 4.56
CA THR A 95 1.96 2.88 5.35
C THR A 95 2.79 4.01 5.93
N ASP A 96 3.22 3.84 7.17
CA ASP A 96 4.19 4.74 7.79
C ASP A 96 5.60 4.48 7.25
N ILE A 97 6.50 5.42 7.54
CA ILE A 97 7.91 5.28 7.22
C ILE A 97 8.51 4.01 7.87
N HIS A 98 9.15 3.20 7.04
CA HIS A 98 9.85 1.99 7.49
C HIS A 98 11.28 2.33 7.88
N ILE A 99 11.61 2.22 9.18
CA ILE A 99 12.93 2.53 9.72
C ILE A 99 13.54 1.28 10.33
N ALA A 100 14.73 0.91 9.85
CA ALA A 100 15.46 -0.22 10.42
C ALA A 100 15.88 0.08 11.86
N PRO A 101 15.68 -0.88 12.81
CA PRO A 101 16.16 -0.73 14.17
C PRO A 101 17.70 -0.73 14.21
N PRO A 102 18.31 -0.18 15.28
CA PRO A 102 19.76 -0.16 15.42
C PRO A 102 20.37 -1.56 15.22
N GLY A 103 21.40 -1.64 14.40
CA GLY A 103 22.14 -2.87 14.11
C GLY A 103 21.57 -3.70 12.94
N ARG A 104 20.49 -3.26 12.30
CA ARG A 104 20.00 -3.82 11.03
C ARG A 104 20.34 -2.88 9.88
N GLU A 105 20.62 -3.49 8.73
CA GLU A 105 20.76 -2.74 7.49
C GLU A 105 19.39 -2.21 7.05
N HIS A 106 19.37 -0.97 6.56
CA HIS A 106 18.18 -0.33 6.07
C HIS A 106 17.91 -0.75 4.61
N THR A 107 16.67 -1.07 4.27
CA THR A 107 16.25 -1.43 2.90
C THR A 107 15.62 -0.23 2.19
N LYS A 108 14.40 0.11 2.56
CA LYS A 108 13.59 1.19 2.01
C LYS A 108 12.87 1.93 3.13
N PHE A 109 12.70 3.24 2.98
CA PHE A 109 11.86 4.05 3.87
C PHE A 109 10.39 4.01 3.47
N PHE A 110 10.12 4.01 2.17
CA PHE A 110 8.78 3.99 1.60
C PHE A 110 8.74 3.04 0.40
N THR A 111 7.53 2.74 -0.08
CA THR A 111 7.33 1.94 -1.29
C THR A 111 7.85 2.68 -2.52
N THR A 112 8.62 2.02 -3.35
CA THR A 112 9.22 2.61 -4.56
C THR A 112 8.87 1.86 -5.83
N GLN A 113 8.01 0.85 -5.73
CA GLN A 113 7.55 0.02 -6.86
C GLN A 113 6.19 -0.58 -6.55
N PRO A 114 5.37 -0.90 -7.57
CA PRO A 114 4.16 -1.69 -7.37
C PRO A 114 4.46 -3.04 -6.73
N GLY A 115 3.53 -3.51 -5.93
CA GLY A 115 3.59 -4.82 -5.31
C GLY A 115 2.82 -5.90 -6.08
N PRO A 116 2.86 -7.15 -5.62
CA PRO A 116 2.19 -8.27 -6.30
C PRO A 116 0.66 -8.12 -6.38
N TYR A 117 0.04 -7.42 -5.42
CA TYR A 117 -1.39 -7.11 -5.50
C TYR A 117 -1.67 -6.12 -6.64
N ASP A 118 -0.84 -5.10 -6.81
CA ASP A 118 -1.01 -4.11 -7.87
C ASP A 118 -0.88 -4.77 -9.25
N ASP A 119 0.13 -5.60 -9.44
CA ASP A 119 0.31 -6.36 -10.67
C ASP A 119 -0.90 -7.28 -10.97
N TRP A 120 -1.43 -7.93 -9.94
CA TRP A 120 -2.58 -8.80 -10.05
C TRP A 120 -3.85 -8.05 -10.43
N ILE A 121 -4.15 -6.93 -9.77
CA ILE A 121 -5.37 -6.16 -10.05
C ILE A 121 -5.29 -5.42 -11.40
N VAL A 122 -4.10 -4.94 -11.78
CA VAL A 122 -3.85 -4.37 -13.11
C VAL A 122 -4.06 -5.43 -14.20
N ASN A 123 -3.53 -6.64 -14.01
CA ASN A 123 -3.73 -7.73 -14.95
C ASN A 123 -5.23 -8.10 -15.07
N TYR A 124 -5.98 -8.12 -13.97
CA TYR A 124 -7.42 -8.36 -14.00
C TYR A 124 -8.16 -7.26 -14.77
N SER A 125 -7.85 -6.00 -14.50
CA SER A 125 -8.62 -4.85 -14.96
C SER A 125 -8.23 -4.35 -16.35
N TYR A 126 -6.96 -4.47 -16.74
CA TYR A 126 -6.40 -3.78 -17.90
C TYR A 126 -5.72 -4.68 -18.93
N SER A 127 -5.59 -5.99 -18.69
CA SER A 127 -5.04 -6.87 -19.72
C SER A 127 -6.01 -7.01 -20.90
N ALA A 128 -5.45 -7.12 -22.09
CA ALA A 128 -6.25 -7.25 -23.32
C ALA A 128 -7.17 -8.45 -23.27
N GLY A 129 -8.45 -8.22 -23.57
CA GLY A 129 -9.44 -9.28 -23.65
C GLY A 129 -9.24 -10.19 -24.86
N SER A 130 -9.75 -11.41 -24.77
CA SER A 130 -9.66 -12.42 -25.84
C SER A 130 -10.57 -12.13 -27.05
N GLY A 131 -11.55 -11.23 -26.91
CA GLY A 131 -12.60 -10.99 -27.90
C GLY A 131 -13.74 -12.02 -27.88
N ASP A 132 -13.59 -13.14 -27.17
CA ASP A 132 -14.63 -14.15 -26.92
C ASP A 132 -15.06 -14.09 -25.45
N ALA A 133 -16.36 -13.90 -25.20
CA ALA A 133 -16.90 -13.71 -23.86
C ALA A 133 -16.69 -14.93 -22.95
N THR A 134 -16.74 -16.15 -23.51
CA THR A 134 -16.56 -17.38 -22.71
C THR A 134 -15.09 -17.57 -22.32
N VAL A 135 -14.19 -17.35 -23.27
CA VAL A 135 -12.73 -17.41 -23.03
C VAL A 135 -12.31 -16.32 -22.03
N GLU A 136 -12.89 -15.12 -22.18
CA GLU A 136 -12.62 -14.02 -21.29
C GLU A 136 -13.11 -14.30 -19.85
N ALA A 137 -14.32 -14.82 -19.70
CA ALA A 137 -14.85 -15.20 -18.38
C ALA A 137 -13.94 -16.25 -17.68
N GLN A 138 -13.43 -17.23 -18.43
CA GLN A 138 -12.50 -18.24 -17.90
C GLN A 138 -11.16 -17.62 -17.49
N ARG A 139 -10.63 -16.72 -18.31
CA ARG A 139 -9.38 -16.01 -18.01
C ARG A 139 -9.52 -15.18 -16.74
N LEU A 140 -10.56 -14.37 -16.62
CA LEU A 140 -10.82 -13.54 -15.44
C LEU A 140 -11.06 -14.40 -14.18
N ALA A 141 -11.80 -15.50 -14.31
CA ALA A 141 -12.00 -16.44 -13.21
C ALA A 141 -10.66 -17.06 -12.74
N GLY A 142 -9.76 -17.37 -13.67
CA GLY A 142 -8.42 -17.87 -13.33
C GLY A 142 -7.56 -16.85 -12.58
N ILE A 143 -7.62 -15.58 -12.98
CA ILE A 143 -6.92 -14.49 -12.25
C ILE A 143 -7.56 -14.30 -10.86
N ALA A 144 -8.89 -14.22 -10.79
CA ALA A 144 -9.62 -14.01 -9.55
C ALA A 144 -9.44 -15.15 -8.53
N ALA A 145 -9.26 -16.39 -8.99
CA ALA A 145 -9.02 -17.55 -8.12
C ALA A 145 -7.77 -17.42 -7.24
N ARG A 146 -6.83 -16.56 -7.62
CA ARG A 146 -5.62 -16.28 -6.85
C ARG A 146 -5.86 -15.35 -5.65
N SER A 147 -7.05 -14.76 -5.49
CA SER A 147 -7.37 -13.79 -4.42
C SER A 147 -7.18 -14.34 -2.99
N THR A 148 -7.02 -15.65 -2.82
CA THR A 148 -6.73 -16.30 -1.53
C THR A 148 -5.23 -16.39 -1.21
N GLU A 149 -4.36 -16.00 -2.13
CA GLU A 149 -2.91 -15.96 -1.87
C GLU A 149 -2.61 -14.84 -0.84
N PRO A 150 -1.72 -15.08 0.15
CA PRO A 150 -1.44 -14.10 1.20
C PRO A 150 -1.01 -12.72 0.68
N ALA A 151 -0.23 -12.68 -0.39
CA ALA A 151 0.21 -11.42 -1.02
C ALA A 151 -0.91 -10.69 -1.80
N LEU A 152 -2.08 -11.30 -1.98
CA LEU A 152 -3.22 -10.74 -2.70
C LEU A 152 -4.40 -10.45 -1.78
N LEU A 153 -4.18 -10.41 -0.47
CA LEU A 153 -5.20 -10.00 0.50
C LEU A 153 -5.66 -8.57 0.22
N PHE A 154 -6.95 -8.35 0.44
CA PHE A 154 -7.58 -7.06 0.24
C PHE A 154 -8.39 -6.64 1.47
N GLY A 155 -8.14 -5.42 1.91
CA GLY A 155 -8.93 -4.75 2.94
C GLY A 155 -8.99 -3.26 2.63
N THR A 156 -10.20 -2.72 2.58
CA THR A 156 -10.44 -1.32 2.21
C THR A 156 -11.14 -0.53 3.32
N ASP A 157 -11.38 0.75 3.08
CA ASP A 157 -12.05 1.70 4.00
C ASP A 157 -13.32 1.13 4.63
N ASP A 158 -14.11 0.37 3.88
CA ASP A 158 -15.34 -0.25 4.41
C ASP A 158 -15.06 -1.29 5.51
N HIS A 159 -13.92 -1.97 5.46
CA HIS A 159 -13.51 -2.94 6.47
C HIS A 159 -12.99 -2.27 7.75
N VAL A 160 -12.44 -1.08 7.61
CA VAL A 160 -11.87 -0.29 8.71
C VAL A 160 -12.93 0.55 9.38
N MET A 161 -13.71 1.25 8.56
CA MET A 161 -14.75 2.18 9.01
C MET A 161 -16.06 1.48 9.33
N ALA A 162 -16.04 0.24 9.82
CA ALA A 162 -17.24 -0.57 10.08
C ALA A 162 -18.46 0.28 10.40
N ARG A 163 -19.25 0.67 9.40
CA ARG A 163 -20.45 1.51 9.51
C ARG A 163 -21.54 0.89 10.40
N THR A 164 -21.29 -0.30 10.88
CA THR A 164 -22.20 -1.15 11.65
C THR A 164 -21.79 -1.35 13.11
N GLY A 165 -20.75 -0.66 13.59
CA GLY A 165 -20.32 -0.77 15.00
C GLY A 165 -19.75 -2.12 15.43
N TRP A 166 -19.43 -3.00 14.48
CA TRP A 166 -18.85 -4.32 14.76
C TRP A 166 -17.43 -4.40 14.24
N ALA A 167 -16.57 -4.82 15.11
CA ALA A 167 -15.17 -5.15 15.02
C ALA A 167 -14.49 -4.89 13.67
N MET A 168 -13.53 -4.00 13.67
CA MET A 168 -12.51 -3.91 12.62
C MET A 168 -11.99 -5.30 12.31
N ASP A 169 -11.88 -5.66 11.04
CA ASP A 169 -11.18 -6.87 10.64
C ASP A 169 -9.73 -6.76 11.18
N PRO A 170 -9.31 -7.63 12.10
CA PRO A 170 -7.98 -7.53 12.71
C PRO A 170 -6.84 -7.71 11.70
N ARG A 171 -7.15 -8.10 10.48
CA ARG A 171 -6.19 -8.23 9.35
C ARG A 171 -5.96 -6.92 8.63
N VAL A 172 -6.78 -5.91 8.91
CA VAL A 172 -6.66 -4.58 8.32
C VAL A 172 -6.18 -3.65 9.41
N LEU A 173 -4.90 -3.30 9.37
CA LEU A 173 -4.31 -2.34 10.30
C LEU A 173 -4.45 -0.95 9.68
N MET A 174 -5.30 -0.13 10.27
CA MET A 174 -5.28 1.30 10.03
C MET A 174 -4.40 1.96 11.10
N TYR A 175 -3.35 2.60 10.67
CA TYR A 175 -2.51 3.43 11.54
C TYR A 175 -3.04 4.87 11.69
N ASP A 176 -4.31 5.10 11.31
CA ASP A 176 -5.01 6.35 11.47
C ASP A 176 -5.73 6.40 12.83
N LEU A 177 -5.00 6.61 13.88
CA LEU A 177 -5.56 7.07 15.14
C LEU A 177 -4.94 8.39 15.56
#